data_15b81cae7374fda2d5e674eb331881be
#
_entry.id   15b81cae7374fda2d5e674eb331881be
#
_cell.length_a   1.000
_cell.length_b   1.000
_cell.length_c   1.000
_cell.angle_alpha   90.00
_cell.angle_beta   90.00
_cell.angle_gamma   90.00
#
_symmetry.space_group_name_H-M   'P 1'
#
loop_
_entity.id
_entity.type
_entity.pdbx_description
1 polymer ?
#
loop_
_entity_poly.entity_id
_entity_poly.type
_entity_poly.pdbx_seq_one_letter_code
_entity_poly.pdbx_strand_id
1 'polypeptide(L)'
;MKRKIMDYLVSWKNSPHRKPLIIQGARQVGKTYTLLEFGREYYENVAYFNFETTPKLKQTFEENLSPDYLIPILSHLCGQTIIKEKTLIIFDEVQKCEGALTSLKYFCEDAPEYHIAVAGS
;
A
#
# COMPACT_ATOMS: atom_id res chain seq x y z
N MET A 1 22.74 1.38 4.93
CA MET A 1 21.68 2.03 4.17
C MET A 1 20.40 1.22 4.22
N LYS A 2 20.45 0.01 3.70
CA LYS A 2 19.32 -0.90 3.71
C LYS A 2 18.79 -1.14 5.12
N ARG A 3 19.70 -1.25 6.10
CA ARG A 3 19.34 -1.51 7.48
C ARG A 3 18.55 -0.37 8.12
N LYS A 4 18.91 0.87 7.80
CA LYS A 4 18.22 2.04 8.35
C LYS A 4 16.78 2.14 7.86
N ILE A 5 16.57 1.92 6.56
CA ILE A 5 15.21 2.00 6.01
C ILE A 5 14.35 0.87 6.56
N MET A 6 14.92 -0.33 6.74
CA MET A 6 14.19 -1.45 7.33
C MET A 6 13.79 -1.15 8.77
N ASP A 7 14.70 -0.58 9.56
CA ASP A 7 14.38 -0.21 10.93
C ASP A 7 13.24 0.80 10.99
N TYR A 8 13.24 1.76 10.07
CA TYR A 8 12.17 2.75 9.97
C TYR A 8 10.84 2.08 9.64
N LEU A 9 10.85 1.15 8.69
CA LEU A 9 9.64 0.46 8.27
C LEU A 9 9.06 -0.42 9.39
N VAL A 10 9.93 -1.11 10.11
CA VAL A 10 9.49 -1.93 11.25
C VAL A 10 8.91 -1.06 12.35
N SER A 11 9.51 0.10 12.60
CA SER A 11 9.01 1.05 13.57
C SER A 11 7.61 1.54 13.17
N TRP A 12 7.42 1.83 11.89
CA TRP A 12 6.12 2.23 11.36
C TRP A 12 5.09 1.13 11.57
N LYS A 13 5.47 -0.12 11.25
CA LYS A 13 4.57 -1.27 11.39
C LYS A 13 4.05 -1.40 12.82
N ASN A 14 4.91 -1.16 13.79
CA ASN A 14 4.59 -1.37 15.19
C ASN A 14 4.02 -0.14 15.90
N SER A 15 3.84 0.94 15.17
CA SER A 15 3.31 2.17 15.75
C SER A 15 1.83 2.03 16.09
N PRO A 16 1.40 2.41 17.31
CA PRO A 16 -0.02 2.36 17.68
C PRO A 16 -0.86 3.40 16.95
N HIS A 17 -0.23 4.43 16.40
CA HIS A 17 -0.92 5.49 15.66
C HIS A 17 -0.52 5.47 14.20
N ARG A 18 -0.37 4.27 13.65
CA ARG A 18 0.09 4.08 12.28
C ARG A 18 -0.88 4.70 11.27
N LYS A 19 -0.31 5.44 10.34
CA LYS A 19 -1.02 5.97 9.17
C LYS A 19 -0.43 5.33 7.92
N PRO A 20 -1.12 5.41 6.78
CA PRO A 20 -0.51 4.93 5.54
C PRO A 20 0.86 5.57 5.33
N LEU A 21 1.84 4.74 4.96
CA LEU A 21 3.21 5.20 4.77
C LEU A 21 3.36 5.71 3.34
N ILE A 22 3.85 6.94 3.18
CA ILE A 22 4.04 7.52 1.86
C ILE A 22 5.52 7.76 1.62
N ILE A 23 6.07 7.11 0.59
CA ILE A 23 7.46 7.30 0.17
C ILE A 23 7.46 8.04 -1.15
N GLN A 24 7.91 9.28 -1.12
CA GLN A 24 7.97 10.13 -2.31
C GLN A 24 9.40 10.50 -2.64
N GLY A 25 9.56 11.01 -3.85
CA GLY A 25 10.86 11.49 -4.29
C GLY A 25 11.15 11.03 -5.70
N ALA A 26 12.36 11.36 -6.16
CA ALA A 26 12.80 10.97 -7.49
C ALA A 26 12.68 9.46 -7.65
N ARG A 27 12.29 9.05 -8.85
CA ARG A 27 12.22 7.63 -9.15
C ARG A 27 13.59 7.01 -8.93
N GLN A 28 13.69 6.15 -7.94
CA GLN A 28 14.93 5.48 -7.61
C GLN A 28 14.75 3.98 -7.66
N VAL A 29 15.74 3.34 -8.25
CA VAL A 29 15.81 1.88 -8.24
C VAL A 29 15.90 1.45 -6.78
N GLY A 30 14.97 0.63 -6.34
CA GLY A 30 15.02 0.08 -5.00
C GLY A 30 13.88 0.45 -4.06
N LYS A 31 13.13 1.53 -4.32
CA LYS A 31 12.00 1.86 -3.46
C LYS A 31 10.99 0.73 -3.41
N THR A 32 10.53 0.32 -4.58
CA THR A 32 9.57 -0.78 -4.69
C THR A 32 10.15 -2.08 -4.17
N TYR A 33 11.40 -2.36 -4.53
CA TYR A 33 12.07 -3.57 -4.09
C TYR A 33 12.15 -3.64 -2.57
N THR A 34 12.49 -2.52 -1.93
CA THR A 34 12.61 -2.46 -0.48
C THR A 34 11.26 -2.72 0.20
N LEU A 35 10.19 -2.13 -0.34
CA LEU A 35 8.85 -2.37 0.21
C LEU A 35 8.42 -3.82 0.04
N LEU A 36 8.71 -4.42 -1.11
CA LEU A 36 8.38 -5.82 -1.34
C LEU A 36 9.16 -6.73 -0.39
N GLU A 37 10.45 -6.44 -0.19
CA GLU A 37 11.27 -7.21 0.73
C GLU A 37 10.76 -7.09 2.15
N PHE A 38 10.40 -5.88 2.57
CA PHE A 38 9.83 -5.63 3.88
C PHE A 38 8.54 -6.45 4.08
N GLY A 39 7.68 -6.45 3.07
CA GLY A 39 6.45 -7.22 3.15
C GLY A 39 6.69 -8.71 3.26
N ARG A 40 7.65 -9.22 2.49
CA ARG A 40 7.97 -10.65 2.53
C ARG A 40 8.55 -11.08 3.87
N GLU A 41 9.32 -10.19 4.53
CA GLU A 41 9.96 -10.54 5.79
C GLU A 41 9.04 -10.38 7.00
N TYR A 42 8.18 -9.38 6.99
CA TYR A 42 7.44 -9.01 8.20
C TYR A 42 5.94 -9.23 8.12
N TYR A 43 5.42 -9.68 7.00
CA TYR A 43 3.99 -9.93 6.81
C TYR A 43 3.76 -11.33 6.27
N GLU A 44 2.54 -11.82 6.39
CA GLU A 44 2.20 -13.14 5.88
C GLU A 44 2.13 -13.15 4.36
N ASN A 45 1.67 -12.05 3.77
CA ASN A 45 1.66 -11.89 2.32
C ASN A 45 1.69 -10.42 1.93
N VAL A 46 1.86 -10.19 0.64
CA VAL A 46 1.95 -8.83 0.09
C VAL A 46 0.91 -8.69 -1.01
N ALA A 47 0.15 -7.60 -0.96
CA ALA A 47 -0.79 -7.24 -2.03
C ALA A 47 -0.21 -6.03 -2.75
N TYR A 48 0.37 -6.25 -3.92
CA TYR A 48 1.07 -5.23 -4.68
C TYR A 48 0.22 -4.73 -5.83
N PHE A 49 0.12 -3.41 -5.96
CA PHE A 49 -0.66 -2.78 -7.03
C PHE A 49 0.16 -1.70 -7.70
N ASN A 50 0.27 -1.77 -9.03
CA ASN A 50 0.97 -0.77 -9.82
C ASN A 50 -0.04 -0.01 -10.66
N PHE A 51 -0.23 1.27 -10.36
CA PHE A 51 -1.26 2.07 -11.01
C PHE A 51 -0.87 2.52 -12.41
N GLU A 52 0.39 2.39 -12.79
CA GLU A 52 0.82 2.72 -14.14
C GLU A 52 0.50 1.59 -15.12
N THR A 53 0.68 0.34 -14.67
CA THR A 53 0.57 -0.82 -15.55
C THR A 53 -0.79 -1.52 -15.49
N THR A 54 -1.65 -1.15 -14.56
CA THR A 54 -2.95 -1.81 -14.38
C THR A 54 -4.09 -0.79 -14.45
N PRO A 55 -4.59 -0.49 -15.66
CA PRO A 55 -5.65 0.52 -15.83
C PRO A 55 -6.94 0.22 -15.08
N LYS A 56 -7.24 -1.05 -14.84
CA LYS A 56 -8.44 -1.47 -14.14
C LYS A 56 -8.49 -0.91 -12.71
N LEU A 57 -7.34 -0.73 -12.09
CA LEU A 57 -7.26 -0.17 -10.75
C LEU A 57 -7.80 1.25 -10.71
N LYS A 58 -7.48 2.05 -11.71
CA LYS A 58 -7.94 3.43 -11.76
C LYS A 58 -9.46 3.50 -11.75
N GLN A 59 -10.09 2.65 -12.56
CA GLN A 59 -11.54 2.59 -12.63
C GLN A 59 -12.15 2.21 -11.29
N THR A 60 -11.54 1.23 -10.60
CA THR A 60 -12.01 0.77 -9.30
C THR A 60 -12.03 1.93 -8.30
N PHE A 61 -10.99 2.75 -8.28
CA PHE A 61 -10.91 3.88 -7.33
C PHE A 61 -11.76 5.07 -7.77
N GLU A 62 -12.31 5.07 -8.97
CA GLU A 62 -13.25 6.09 -9.39
C GLU A 62 -14.67 5.76 -8.93
N GLU A 63 -14.96 4.48 -8.74
CA GLU A 63 -16.31 4.02 -8.38
C GLU A 63 -16.66 4.30 -6.93
N ASN A 64 -15.74 3.97 -6.03
CA ASN A 64 -15.97 4.12 -4.59
C ASN A 64 -14.64 4.06 -3.86
N LEU A 65 -14.49 4.87 -2.81
CA LEU A 65 -13.24 4.95 -2.05
C LEU A 65 -13.34 4.31 -0.66
N SER A 66 -14.48 3.70 -0.34
CA SER A 66 -14.64 3.03 0.95
C SER A 66 -13.76 1.78 1.05
N PRO A 67 -13.08 1.57 2.19
CA PRO A 67 -12.31 0.33 2.39
C PRO A 67 -13.14 -0.93 2.21
N ASP A 68 -14.39 -0.92 2.68
CA ASP A 68 -15.27 -2.08 2.55
C ASP A 68 -15.55 -2.44 1.10
N TYR A 69 -15.59 -1.43 0.23
CA TYR A 69 -15.77 -1.65 -1.20
C TYR A 69 -14.46 -2.08 -1.86
N LEU A 70 -13.36 -1.41 -1.51
CA LEU A 70 -12.09 -1.58 -2.19
C LEU A 70 -11.40 -2.92 -1.87
N ILE A 71 -11.40 -3.33 -0.62
CA ILE A 71 -10.62 -4.50 -0.20
C ILE A 71 -11.02 -5.78 -0.93
N PRO A 72 -12.31 -6.13 -1.07
CA PRO A 72 -12.67 -7.34 -1.82
C PRO A 72 -12.22 -7.29 -3.28
N ILE A 73 -12.36 -6.13 -3.93
CA ILE A 73 -11.98 -5.99 -5.32
C ILE A 73 -10.46 -6.07 -5.48
N LEU A 74 -9.73 -5.39 -4.59
CA LEU A 74 -8.27 -5.43 -4.63
C LEU A 74 -7.75 -6.84 -4.37
N SER A 75 -8.37 -7.56 -3.44
CA SER A 75 -7.99 -8.95 -3.18
C SER A 75 -8.17 -9.79 -4.43
N HIS A 76 -9.27 -9.61 -5.14
CA HIS A 76 -9.51 -10.35 -6.37
C HIS A 76 -8.49 -10.00 -7.45
N LEU A 77 -8.20 -8.71 -7.60
CA LEU A 77 -7.29 -8.26 -8.67
C LEU A 77 -5.86 -8.73 -8.47
N CYS A 78 -5.39 -8.83 -7.23
CA CYS A 78 -4.01 -9.26 -6.98
C CYS A 78 -3.88 -10.76 -6.69
N GLY A 79 -5.00 -11.46 -6.59
CA GLY A 79 -4.98 -12.89 -6.32
C GLY A 79 -4.53 -13.25 -4.91
N GLN A 80 -4.61 -12.28 -3.98
CA GLN A 80 -4.20 -12.47 -2.60
C GLN A 80 -5.36 -12.12 -1.68
N THR A 81 -5.48 -12.85 -0.56
CA THR A 81 -6.44 -12.47 0.47
C THR A 81 -5.82 -11.37 1.32
N ILE A 82 -6.46 -10.21 1.36
CA ILE A 82 -5.95 -9.09 2.14
C ILE A 82 -6.52 -9.18 3.55
N ILE A 83 -5.65 -9.42 4.52
CA ILE A 83 -6.02 -9.64 5.92
C ILE A 83 -5.45 -8.50 6.76
N LYS A 84 -6.30 -7.93 7.60
CA LYS A 84 -5.88 -6.85 8.51
C LYS A 84 -4.66 -7.25 9.31
N GLU A 85 -3.65 -6.39 9.35
CA GLU A 85 -2.40 -6.56 10.10
C GLU A 85 -1.49 -7.67 9.60
N LYS A 86 -1.97 -8.54 8.71
CA LYS A 86 -1.21 -9.69 8.20
C LYS A 86 -0.69 -9.47 6.79
N THR A 87 -1.34 -8.61 6.01
CA THR A 87 -0.98 -8.33 4.63
C THR A 87 -0.42 -6.93 4.52
N LEU A 88 0.72 -6.79 3.83
CA LEU A 88 1.19 -5.45 3.48
C LEU A 88 0.63 -5.09 2.11
N ILE A 89 -0.13 -4.00 2.07
CA ILE A 89 -0.69 -3.48 0.82
C ILE A 89 0.29 -2.43 0.29
N ILE A 90 0.71 -2.58 -0.96
CA ILE A 90 1.63 -1.64 -1.59
C ILE A 90 0.95 -0.99 -2.80
N PHE A 91 0.84 0.34 -2.78
CA PHE A 91 0.36 1.13 -3.91
C PHE A 91 1.56 1.78 -4.56
N ASP A 92 1.93 1.29 -5.75
CA ASP A 92 3.09 1.78 -6.49
C ASP A 92 2.64 2.66 -7.64
N GLU A 93 3.45 3.68 -7.98
CA GLU A 93 3.14 4.67 -9.01
C GLU A 93 1.79 5.34 -8.73
N VAL A 94 1.55 5.66 -7.48
CA VAL A 94 0.24 6.15 -7.00
C VAL A 94 -0.14 7.49 -7.61
N GLN A 95 0.83 8.27 -8.08
CA GLN A 95 0.55 9.57 -8.72
C GLN A 95 -0.28 9.39 -10.00
N LYS A 96 -0.32 8.18 -10.54
CA LYS A 96 -1.14 7.89 -11.73
C LYS A 96 -2.62 7.71 -11.39
N CYS A 97 -2.97 7.68 -10.11
CA CYS A 97 -4.37 7.47 -9.70
C CYS A 97 -4.70 8.34 -8.49
N GLU A 98 -5.34 9.48 -8.76
CA GLU A 98 -5.72 10.41 -7.71
C GLU A 98 -6.64 9.77 -6.68
N GLY A 99 -7.55 8.90 -7.13
CA GLY A 99 -8.47 8.22 -6.24
C GLY A 99 -7.77 7.34 -5.22
N ALA A 100 -6.64 6.73 -5.60
CA ALA A 100 -5.88 5.91 -4.67
C ALA A 100 -5.33 6.77 -3.53
N LEU A 101 -4.81 7.94 -3.84
CA LEU A 101 -4.32 8.86 -2.81
C LEU A 101 -5.46 9.31 -1.89
N THR A 102 -6.60 9.66 -2.47
CA THR A 102 -7.76 10.09 -1.69
C THR A 102 -8.25 8.97 -0.78
N SER A 103 -8.21 7.72 -1.25
CA SER A 103 -8.68 6.58 -0.46
C SER A 103 -7.89 6.39 0.83
N LEU A 104 -6.66 6.85 0.88
CA LEU A 104 -5.82 6.68 2.07
C LEU A 104 -6.43 7.35 3.30
N LYS A 105 -7.13 8.46 3.11
CA LYS A 105 -7.83 9.13 4.19
C LYS A 105 -8.88 8.20 4.82
N TYR A 106 -9.64 7.52 3.98
CA TYR A 106 -10.70 6.64 4.45
C TYR A 106 -10.14 5.40 5.11
N PHE A 107 -9.03 4.84 4.59
CA PHE A 107 -8.36 3.74 5.26
C PHE A 107 -7.85 4.16 6.63
N CYS A 108 -7.29 5.36 6.72
CA CYS A 108 -6.76 5.85 7.98
C CYS A 108 -7.87 6.04 9.02
N GLU A 109 -9.01 6.58 8.61
CA GLU A 109 -10.10 6.90 9.52
C GLU A 109 -10.97 5.69 9.86
N ASP A 110 -11.28 4.87 8.86
CA ASP A 110 -12.27 3.81 9.01
C ASP A 110 -11.70 2.42 9.13
N ALA A 111 -10.48 2.19 8.67
CA ALA A 111 -9.89 0.86 8.67
C ALA A 111 -8.38 0.92 8.87
N PRO A 112 -7.90 1.49 9.98
CA PRO A 112 -6.47 1.67 10.20
C PRO A 112 -5.70 0.36 10.39
N GLU A 113 -6.41 -0.76 10.57
CA GLU A 113 -5.77 -2.06 10.70
C GLU A 113 -5.13 -2.55 9.41
N TYR A 114 -5.53 -2.00 8.27
CA TYR A 114 -4.85 -2.34 7.02
C TYR A 114 -3.55 -1.56 6.92
N HIS A 115 -2.46 -2.28 6.70
CA HIS A 115 -1.13 -1.67 6.58
C HIS A 115 -0.87 -1.33 5.12
N ILE A 116 -0.79 -0.05 4.82
CA ILE A 116 -0.63 0.42 3.44
C ILE A 116 0.65 1.23 3.29
N ALA A 117 1.50 0.84 2.37
CA ALA A 117 2.69 1.60 1.99
C ALA A 117 2.51 2.07 0.55
N VAL A 118 2.83 3.33 0.31
CA VAL A 118 2.55 3.99 -0.96
C VAL A 118 3.84 4.55 -1.53
N ALA A 119 4.08 4.30 -2.81
CA ALA A 119 5.25 4.83 -3.50
C ALA A 119 4.82 5.61 -4.73
N GLY A 120 5.55 6.70 -5.01
CA GLY A 120 5.30 7.51 -6.18
C GLY A 120 6.44 8.46 -6.43
N SER A 121 6.47 9.05 -7.60
CA SER A 121 7.49 10.03 -7.95
C SER A 121 6.89 11.43 -8.13
#